data_74e28306b777bd3c6fd0f5ea3420700a
#
_entry.id   74e28306b777bd3c6fd0f5ea3420700a
#
_cell.length_a   1.000
_cell.length_b   1.000
_cell.length_c   1.000
_cell.angle_alpha   90.00
_cell.angle_beta   90.00
_cell.angle_gamma   90.00
#
_symmetry.space_group_name_H-M   'P 1'
#
loop_
_entity.id
_entity.type
_entity.pdbx_description
1 polymer ?
#
loop_
_entity_poly.entity_id
_entity_poly.type
_entity_poly.pdbx_seq_one_letter_code
_entity_poly.pdbx_strand_id
1 'polypeptide(L)'
;MKKNIARILALALCLCLTASAGLAVAEESGVTEIPSLKIAFSPYADSDQIVTATEPLEQLLQAKLLEKGYDVKEIDMTVGTSYTAVGEALSAGSADIGFISGGNYVLFSEDCDVLLTALRYAIDEDSENPADWNDGAIEENTEDMSTYYRCIILAGPSDKGQELLAKVNGGEELTWDDLNSATWSVLGPTSASGYIYPCLWLQENYGKGISDLDSVVQSDSHTTSVARLASGQVDVMVSYGHIRIKNAPIWESDFGGTAPMAEQTGVIGVTEGIYNDMIAYSKTSDTMADEDFRQALGESFIEIAGTDEGREIIRVFSQVGYTWGQDSDYDGERAAQELLKSLEG
;
A
#
# COMPACT_ATOMS: atom_id res chain seq x y z
N MET A 1 -17.67 -37.59 -81.83
CA MET A 1 -18.10 -37.45 -80.43
C MET A 1 -16.99 -37.48 -79.42
N LYS A 2 -15.76 -37.93 -79.70
CA LYS A 2 -14.67 -38.03 -78.68
C LYS A 2 -13.77 -36.80 -78.53
N LYS A 3 -13.89 -35.78 -79.42
CA LYS A 3 -13.05 -34.54 -79.33
C LYS A 3 -13.68 -33.38 -78.50
N ASN A 4 -14.99 -33.44 -78.29
CA ASN A 4 -15.69 -32.36 -77.56
C ASN A 4 -15.73 -32.58 -76.02
N ILE A 5 -15.51 -33.82 -75.53
CA ILE A 5 -15.49 -34.16 -74.13
C ILE A 5 -14.17 -33.71 -73.48
N ALA A 6 -13.05 -33.75 -74.22
CA ALA A 6 -11.74 -33.31 -73.71
C ALA A 6 -11.61 -31.78 -73.51
N ARG A 7 -12.43 -30.99 -74.27
CA ARG A 7 -12.44 -29.52 -74.15
C ARG A 7 -13.30 -29.02 -72.99
N ILE A 8 -14.32 -29.77 -72.59
CA ILE A 8 -15.19 -29.42 -71.46
C ILE A 8 -14.51 -29.79 -70.12
N LEU A 9 -13.73 -30.86 -70.06
CA LEU A 9 -12.94 -31.19 -68.85
C LEU A 9 -11.76 -30.23 -68.61
N ALA A 10 -11.19 -29.65 -69.69
CA ALA A 10 -10.11 -28.69 -69.56
C ALA A 10 -10.59 -27.31 -69.06
N LEU A 11 -11.83 -26.92 -69.33
CA LEU A 11 -12.40 -25.68 -68.84
C LEU A 11 -12.92 -25.79 -67.41
N ALA A 12 -13.36 -26.98 -66.99
CA ALA A 12 -13.79 -27.19 -65.58
C ALA A 12 -12.62 -27.28 -64.60
N LEU A 13 -11.39 -27.67 -65.02
CA LEU A 13 -10.22 -27.73 -64.18
C LEU A 13 -9.53 -26.39 -64.03
N CYS A 14 -9.74 -25.43 -64.95
CA CYS A 14 -9.19 -24.07 -64.82
C CYS A 14 -10.05 -23.15 -63.93
N LEU A 15 -11.31 -23.44 -63.66
CA LEU A 15 -12.18 -22.65 -62.79
C LEU A 15 -12.04 -23.02 -61.29
N CYS A 16 -11.48 -24.20 -60.99
CA CYS A 16 -11.25 -24.62 -59.59
C CYS A 16 -9.92 -24.17 -58.98
N LEU A 17 -9.02 -23.55 -59.76
CA LEU A 17 -7.70 -23.10 -59.32
C LEU A 17 -7.60 -21.59 -59.04
N THR A 18 -8.69 -20.84 -59.18
CA THR A 18 -8.72 -19.41 -58.90
C THR A 18 -9.55 -19.03 -57.67
N ALA A 19 -10.08 -20.02 -56.92
CA ALA A 19 -10.89 -19.77 -55.73
C ALA A 19 -10.15 -20.06 -54.41
N SER A 20 -8.83 -20.31 -54.42
CA SER A 20 -8.00 -20.44 -53.21
C SER A 20 -6.93 -19.34 -53.09
N ALA A 21 -7.21 -18.17 -53.68
CA ALA A 21 -6.42 -16.98 -53.41
C ALA A 21 -7.04 -16.23 -52.25
N GLY A 22 -6.49 -16.50 -51.06
CA GLY A 22 -6.32 -15.51 -50.02
C GLY A 22 -7.57 -14.96 -49.35
N LEU A 23 -8.14 -15.70 -48.43
CA LEU A 23 -8.47 -15.10 -47.15
C LEU A 23 -7.27 -15.41 -46.23
N ALA A 24 -6.16 -14.71 -46.45
CA ALA A 24 -5.31 -14.32 -45.35
C ALA A 24 -6.20 -13.33 -44.59
N VAL A 25 -6.91 -13.80 -43.57
CA VAL A 25 -7.28 -12.96 -42.44
C VAL A 25 -5.95 -12.42 -41.99
N ALA A 26 -5.67 -11.16 -42.28
CA ALA A 26 -4.72 -10.42 -41.52
C ALA A 26 -5.22 -10.57 -40.04
N GLU A 27 -4.52 -11.33 -39.25
CA GLU A 27 -4.54 -11.05 -37.82
C GLU A 27 -4.16 -9.56 -37.74
N GLU A 28 -5.16 -8.70 -37.61
CA GLU A 28 -4.96 -7.41 -37.03
C GLU A 28 -4.29 -7.73 -35.71
N SER A 29 -3.00 -7.48 -35.62
CA SER A 29 -2.31 -7.30 -34.37
C SER A 29 -2.92 -6.03 -33.74
N GLY A 30 -4.15 -6.17 -33.26
CA GLY A 30 -4.94 -5.06 -32.76
C GLY A 30 -4.41 -4.67 -31.41
N VAL A 31 -3.62 -3.60 -31.39
CA VAL A 31 -3.35 -2.86 -30.18
C VAL A 31 -4.67 -2.21 -29.76
N THR A 32 -5.15 -2.52 -28.57
CA THR A 32 -6.36 -1.92 -28.00
C THR A 32 -6.02 -0.52 -27.49
N GLU A 33 -6.72 0.49 -28.00
CA GLU A 33 -6.52 1.87 -27.56
C GLU A 33 -7.31 2.14 -26.29
N ILE A 34 -6.61 2.63 -25.23
CA ILE A 34 -7.19 3.10 -23.98
C ILE A 34 -7.03 4.63 -23.96
N PRO A 35 -8.12 5.41 -24.01
CA PRO A 35 -8.04 6.87 -24.10
C PRO A 35 -7.33 7.51 -22.91
N SER A 36 -7.62 7.05 -21.69
CA SER A 36 -6.97 7.52 -20.47
C SER A 36 -7.00 6.47 -19.38
N LEU A 37 -5.98 6.49 -18.50
CA LEU A 37 -5.90 5.76 -17.24
C LEU A 37 -5.69 6.76 -16.11
N LYS A 38 -6.59 6.76 -15.12
CA LYS A 38 -6.55 7.69 -14.00
C LYS A 38 -6.07 6.99 -12.74
N ILE A 39 -4.98 7.47 -12.18
CA ILE A 39 -4.31 6.91 -11.00
C ILE A 39 -4.40 7.91 -9.86
N ALA A 40 -4.92 7.49 -8.71
CA ALA A 40 -4.97 8.28 -7.50
C ALA A 40 -4.04 7.72 -6.44
N PHE A 41 -3.24 8.58 -5.81
CA PHE A 41 -2.35 8.22 -4.70
C PHE A 41 -2.90 8.75 -3.38
N SER A 42 -2.95 7.91 -2.36
CA SER A 42 -3.16 8.39 -0.99
C SER A 42 -1.98 9.24 -0.53
N PRO A 43 -2.20 10.28 0.28
CA PRO A 43 -1.14 11.18 0.76
C PRO A 43 -0.28 10.51 1.85
N TYR A 44 0.47 9.48 1.48
CA TYR A 44 1.39 8.75 2.35
C TYR A 44 2.59 9.60 2.77
N ALA A 45 3.05 10.47 1.86
CA ALA A 45 4.09 11.46 2.05
C ALA A 45 3.59 12.83 1.55
N ASP A 46 4.43 13.85 1.61
CA ASP A 46 4.09 15.16 1.05
C ASP A 46 3.74 15.04 -0.45
N SER A 47 2.68 15.73 -0.87
CA SER A 47 2.17 15.64 -2.25
C SER A 47 3.24 15.92 -3.30
N ASP A 48 4.11 16.92 -3.09
CA ASP A 48 5.19 17.26 -4.01
C ASP A 48 6.23 16.13 -4.10
N GLN A 49 6.48 15.41 -3.02
CA GLN A 49 7.36 14.24 -3.00
C GLN A 49 6.77 13.10 -3.81
N ILE A 50 5.46 12.81 -3.64
CA ILE A 50 4.77 11.76 -4.38
C ILE A 50 4.77 12.08 -5.88
N VAL A 51 4.37 13.30 -6.27
CA VAL A 51 4.34 13.74 -7.67
C VAL A 51 5.71 13.61 -8.31
N THR A 52 6.78 14.09 -7.64
CA THR A 52 8.14 14.02 -8.15
C THR A 52 8.63 12.57 -8.30
N ALA A 53 8.38 11.72 -7.31
CA ALA A 53 8.80 10.33 -7.34
C ALA A 53 8.07 9.51 -8.42
N THR A 54 6.79 9.80 -8.66
CA THR A 54 5.95 9.03 -9.59
C THR A 54 5.98 9.56 -11.03
N GLU A 55 6.58 10.73 -11.30
CA GLU A 55 6.65 11.30 -12.65
C GLU A 55 7.15 10.31 -13.73
N PRO A 56 8.21 9.47 -13.49
CA PRO A 56 8.67 8.52 -14.50
C PRO A 56 7.70 7.35 -14.76
N LEU A 57 6.76 7.09 -13.84
CA LEU A 57 5.84 5.96 -13.91
C LEU A 57 4.96 6.01 -15.16
N GLU A 58 4.55 7.19 -15.61
CA GLU A 58 3.72 7.37 -16.79
C GLU A 58 4.36 6.71 -18.02
N GLN A 59 5.60 7.06 -18.33
CA GLN A 59 6.30 6.53 -19.52
C GLN A 59 6.59 5.04 -19.39
N LEU A 60 6.99 4.57 -18.21
CA LEU A 60 7.26 3.15 -17.98
C LEU A 60 5.99 2.32 -18.15
N LEU A 61 4.87 2.79 -17.62
CA LEU A 61 3.61 2.08 -17.67
C LEU A 61 3.04 2.06 -19.10
N GLN A 62 3.08 3.19 -19.83
CA GLN A 62 2.70 3.25 -21.23
C GLN A 62 3.51 2.27 -22.09
N ALA A 63 4.84 2.23 -21.89
CA ALA A 63 5.72 1.32 -22.62
C ALA A 63 5.38 -0.15 -22.33
N LYS A 64 5.16 -0.51 -21.06
CA LYS A 64 4.83 -1.89 -20.66
C LYS A 64 3.45 -2.34 -21.15
N LEU A 65 2.46 -1.46 -21.07
CA LEU A 65 1.12 -1.75 -21.57
C LEU A 65 1.11 -1.90 -23.10
N LEU A 66 1.90 -1.10 -23.82
CA LEU A 66 2.03 -1.24 -25.27
C LEU A 66 2.67 -2.60 -25.66
N GLU A 67 3.68 -3.06 -24.91
CA GLU A 67 4.25 -4.42 -25.09
C GLU A 67 3.19 -5.52 -24.93
N LYS A 68 2.16 -5.28 -24.08
CA LYS A 68 1.05 -6.20 -23.82
C LYS A 68 -0.16 -5.98 -24.73
N GLY A 69 -0.05 -5.10 -25.73
CA GLY A 69 -1.09 -4.86 -26.73
C GLY A 69 -2.10 -3.76 -26.36
N TYR A 70 -1.79 -2.90 -25.40
CA TYR A 70 -2.63 -1.77 -24.99
C TYR A 70 -1.90 -0.43 -25.18
N ASP A 71 -2.47 0.44 -25.98
CA ASP A 71 -1.95 1.80 -26.25
C ASP A 71 -2.71 2.82 -25.39
N VAL A 72 -2.18 3.11 -24.22
CA VAL A 72 -2.75 4.09 -23.27
C VAL A 72 -2.27 5.49 -23.65
N LYS A 73 -3.20 6.34 -24.11
CA LYS A 73 -2.89 7.68 -24.66
C LYS A 73 -2.50 8.68 -23.59
N GLU A 74 -3.13 8.63 -22.44
CA GLU A 74 -2.93 9.56 -21.33
C GLU A 74 -2.95 8.79 -20.01
N ILE A 75 -2.03 9.09 -19.12
CA ILE A 75 -2.06 8.63 -17.72
C ILE A 75 -2.16 9.87 -16.83
N ASP A 76 -3.32 10.04 -16.19
CA ASP A 76 -3.57 11.15 -15.29
C ASP A 76 -3.32 10.70 -13.85
N MET A 77 -2.27 11.25 -13.23
CA MET A 77 -1.85 10.91 -11.88
C MET A 77 -2.16 12.05 -10.92
N THR A 78 -2.89 11.75 -9.85
CA THR A 78 -3.29 12.71 -8.84
C THR A 78 -2.98 12.24 -7.43
N VAL A 79 -2.66 13.18 -6.53
CA VAL A 79 -2.54 12.90 -5.09
C VAL A 79 -3.79 13.41 -4.40
N GLY A 80 -4.47 12.53 -3.69
CA GLY A 80 -5.67 12.88 -2.93
C GLY A 80 -5.36 13.81 -1.76
N THR A 81 -6.34 14.62 -1.37
CA THR A 81 -6.22 15.51 -0.20
C THR A 81 -6.32 14.77 1.12
N SER A 82 -6.82 13.54 1.11
CA SER A 82 -6.90 12.59 2.23
C SER A 82 -6.98 11.16 1.73
N TYR A 83 -6.76 10.20 2.61
CA TYR A 83 -6.97 8.78 2.30
C TYR A 83 -8.42 8.51 1.85
N THR A 84 -9.39 9.05 2.58
CA THR A 84 -10.82 8.90 2.25
C THR A 84 -11.17 9.46 0.87
N ALA A 85 -10.59 10.62 0.48
CA ALA A 85 -10.86 11.21 -0.82
C ALA A 85 -10.42 10.31 -2.00
N VAL A 86 -9.37 9.51 -1.82
CA VAL A 86 -8.95 8.52 -2.84
C VAL A 86 -9.92 7.36 -2.92
N GLY A 87 -10.41 6.85 -1.78
CA GLY A 87 -11.47 5.83 -1.75
C GLY A 87 -12.76 6.32 -2.40
N GLU A 88 -13.19 7.55 -2.12
CA GLU A 88 -14.34 8.20 -2.77
C GLU A 88 -14.15 8.34 -4.28
N ALA A 89 -12.93 8.68 -4.74
CA ALA A 89 -12.62 8.79 -6.16
C ALA A 89 -12.73 7.44 -6.88
N LEU A 90 -12.27 6.35 -6.26
CA LEU A 90 -12.44 4.99 -6.78
C LEU A 90 -13.92 4.58 -6.81
N SER A 91 -14.66 4.79 -5.71
CA SER A 91 -16.09 4.45 -5.62
C SER A 91 -16.91 5.18 -6.69
N ALA A 92 -16.59 6.43 -6.95
CA ALA A 92 -17.25 7.25 -7.97
C ALA A 92 -16.80 6.98 -9.42
N GLY A 93 -15.76 6.13 -9.65
CA GLY A 93 -15.17 5.92 -10.98
C GLY A 93 -14.43 7.14 -11.54
N SER A 94 -14.11 8.12 -10.71
CA SER A 94 -13.30 9.28 -11.10
C SER A 94 -11.80 8.99 -11.06
N ALA A 95 -11.37 7.93 -10.38
CA ALA A 95 -10.09 7.26 -10.51
C ALA A 95 -10.32 5.80 -10.97
N ASP A 96 -9.48 5.30 -11.86
CA ASP A 96 -9.54 3.92 -12.35
C ASP A 96 -8.84 2.96 -11.38
N ILE A 97 -7.67 3.38 -10.89
CA ILE A 97 -6.92 2.68 -9.84
C ILE A 97 -6.47 3.66 -8.75
N GLY A 98 -6.26 3.13 -7.55
CA GLY A 98 -5.79 3.91 -6.41
C GLY A 98 -4.78 3.14 -5.57
N PHE A 99 -3.75 3.85 -5.11
CA PHE A 99 -2.81 3.37 -4.11
C PHE A 99 -3.40 3.71 -2.74
N ILE A 100 -3.94 2.72 -2.06
CA ILE A 100 -4.71 2.90 -0.83
C ILE A 100 -4.31 1.92 0.27
N SER A 101 -4.62 2.28 1.52
CA SER A 101 -4.44 1.38 2.66
C SER A 101 -5.58 0.38 2.78
N GLY A 102 -5.34 -0.74 3.48
CA GLY A 102 -6.36 -1.74 3.80
C GLY A 102 -7.58 -1.13 4.48
N GLY A 103 -7.36 -0.23 5.46
CA GLY A 103 -8.44 0.45 6.16
C GLY A 103 -9.31 1.32 5.25
N ASN A 104 -8.69 2.00 4.28
CA ASN A 104 -9.44 2.77 3.30
C ASN A 104 -10.18 1.86 2.30
N TYR A 105 -9.53 0.78 1.84
CA TYR A 105 -10.13 -0.20 0.95
C TYR A 105 -11.44 -0.78 1.53
N VAL A 106 -11.41 -1.22 2.77
CA VAL A 106 -12.56 -1.87 3.43
C VAL A 106 -13.80 -0.95 3.46
N LEU A 107 -13.61 0.37 3.59
CA LEU A 107 -14.71 1.34 3.58
C LEU A 107 -15.39 1.45 2.21
N PHE A 108 -14.69 1.14 1.12
CA PHE A 108 -15.15 1.30 -0.26
C PHE A 108 -15.17 -0.02 -1.04
N SER A 109 -15.02 -1.18 -0.38
CA SER A 109 -14.90 -2.50 -1.02
C SER A 109 -16.16 -2.95 -1.79
N GLU A 110 -17.30 -2.32 -1.60
CA GLU A 110 -18.48 -2.54 -2.43
C GLU A 110 -18.24 -2.09 -3.88
N ASP A 111 -17.54 -0.97 -4.07
CA ASP A 111 -17.28 -0.32 -5.36
C ASP A 111 -15.87 -0.53 -5.89
N CYS A 112 -14.96 -1.09 -5.10
CA CYS A 112 -13.57 -1.34 -5.43
C CYS A 112 -13.20 -2.80 -5.26
N ASP A 113 -12.09 -3.21 -5.88
CA ASP A 113 -11.49 -4.52 -5.63
C ASP A 113 -9.96 -4.43 -5.66
N VAL A 114 -9.29 -5.45 -5.11
CA VAL A 114 -7.84 -5.51 -5.04
C VAL A 114 -7.27 -5.91 -6.39
N LEU A 115 -6.32 -5.15 -6.91
CA LEU A 115 -5.52 -5.54 -8.07
C LEU A 115 -4.21 -6.19 -7.60
N LEU A 116 -3.43 -5.46 -6.79
CA LEU A 116 -2.13 -5.90 -6.30
C LEU A 116 -1.96 -5.53 -4.83
N THR A 117 -1.31 -6.41 -4.07
CA THR A 117 -0.81 -6.12 -2.72
C THR A 117 0.65 -5.68 -2.81
N ALA A 118 1.00 -4.61 -2.10
CA ALA A 118 2.36 -4.12 -2.03
C ALA A 118 3.26 -5.04 -1.19
N LEU A 119 4.52 -5.12 -1.59
CA LEU A 119 5.57 -5.80 -0.85
C LEU A 119 6.49 -4.77 -0.17
N ARG A 120 6.95 -5.09 1.03
CA ARG A 120 8.00 -4.37 1.75
C ARG A 120 9.14 -5.33 2.04
N TYR A 121 10.34 -4.83 2.23
CA TYR A 121 11.38 -5.66 2.84
C TYR A 121 10.91 -6.06 4.23
N ALA A 122 11.13 -7.32 4.60
CA ALA A 122 10.96 -7.75 5.97
C ALA A 122 11.94 -7.00 6.87
N ILE A 123 11.65 -6.96 8.14
CA ILE A 123 12.64 -6.53 9.16
C ILE A 123 13.10 -7.77 9.91
N ASP A 124 14.27 -7.70 10.49
CA ASP A 124 14.89 -8.81 11.23
C ASP A 124 14.20 -9.11 12.57
N GLU A 125 13.21 -8.28 12.97
CA GLU A 125 12.42 -8.47 14.16
C GLU A 125 10.91 -8.55 13.82
N ASP A 126 10.25 -9.65 14.22
CA ASP A 126 8.80 -9.86 14.02
C ASP A 126 8.12 -10.45 15.27
N SER A 127 8.74 -10.33 16.45
CA SER A 127 8.19 -10.82 17.70
C SER A 127 6.94 -10.04 18.14
N GLU A 128 6.03 -10.74 18.82
CA GLU A 128 4.89 -10.11 19.51
C GLU A 128 5.28 -9.53 20.88
N ASN A 129 6.45 -9.91 21.41
CA ASN A 129 6.97 -9.35 22.63
C ASN A 129 7.72 -8.03 22.37
N PRO A 130 7.25 -6.89 22.90
CA PRO A 130 7.85 -5.58 22.64
C PRO A 130 9.31 -5.46 23.11
N ALA A 131 9.72 -6.21 24.12
CA ALA A 131 11.10 -6.15 24.63
C ALA A 131 12.12 -6.62 23.60
N ASP A 132 11.77 -7.59 22.74
CA ASP A 132 12.68 -8.14 21.72
C ASP A 132 13.07 -7.06 20.70
N TRP A 133 12.17 -6.11 20.44
CA TRP A 133 12.39 -4.96 19.55
C TRP A 133 13.38 -3.92 20.11
N ASN A 134 13.81 -4.06 21.38
CA ASN A 134 14.68 -3.13 22.07
C ASN A 134 16.12 -3.65 22.22
N ASP A 135 16.41 -4.87 21.78
CA ASP A 135 17.71 -5.52 21.87
C ASP A 135 18.68 -5.12 20.73
N GLY A 136 18.79 -3.83 20.44
CA GLY A 136 19.74 -3.32 19.45
C GLY A 136 19.11 -2.56 18.28
N ALA A 137 19.86 -2.46 17.19
CA ALA A 137 19.36 -1.87 15.94
C ALA A 137 18.54 -2.91 15.20
N ILE A 138 17.35 -2.49 14.72
CA ILE A 138 16.53 -3.27 13.82
C ILE A 138 16.92 -2.89 12.39
N GLU A 139 17.12 -3.87 11.54
CA GLU A 139 17.55 -3.68 10.15
C GLU A 139 16.50 -4.26 9.18
N GLU A 140 16.47 -3.71 7.96
CA GLU A 140 15.71 -4.31 6.88
C GLU A 140 16.43 -5.56 6.37
N ASN A 141 15.68 -6.66 6.25
CA ASN A 141 16.13 -7.85 5.54
C ASN A 141 15.79 -7.70 4.06
N THR A 142 16.75 -7.25 3.26
CA THR A 142 16.56 -7.00 1.83
C THR A 142 16.53 -8.27 0.97
N GLU A 143 16.72 -9.43 1.55
CA GLU A 143 16.60 -10.73 0.87
C GLU A 143 15.16 -11.27 0.93
N ASP A 144 14.38 -10.83 1.94
CA ASP A 144 13.00 -11.27 2.16
C ASP A 144 12.01 -10.13 1.98
N MET A 145 10.88 -10.45 1.36
CA MET A 145 9.77 -9.52 1.16
C MET A 145 8.53 -10.02 1.91
N SER A 146 7.80 -9.10 2.53
CA SER A 146 6.58 -9.40 3.28
C SER A 146 5.38 -8.69 2.70
N THR A 147 4.21 -9.35 2.74
CA THR A 147 2.89 -8.77 2.43
C THR A 147 2.24 -8.11 3.64
N TYR A 148 2.85 -8.17 4.81
CA TYR A 148 2.35 -7.55 6.04
C TYR A 148 3.47 -6.86 6.82
N TYR A 149 3.09 -6.05 7.76
CA TYR A 149 3.97 -5.40 8.73
C TYR A 149 3.27 -5.32 10.09
N ARG A 150 4.02 -5.09 11.17
CA ARG A 150 3.44 -4.83 12.48
C ARG A 150 3.39 -3.34 12.79
N CYS A 151 2.37 -2.92 13.52
CA CYS A 151 2.38 -1.63 14.19
C CYS A 151 3.10 -1.76 15.52
N ILE A 152 3.85 -0.74 15.87
CA ILE A 152 4.53 -0.61 17.15
C ILE A 152 4.00 0.60 17.93
N ILE A 153 3.91 0.44 19.23
CA ILE A 153 3.70 1.52 20.18
C ILE A 153 5.09 1.90 20.68
N LEU A 154 5.55 3.12 20.32
CA LEU A 154 6.90 3.59 20.53
C LEU A 154 6.94 4.64 21.64
N ALA A 155 7.66 4.38 22.71
CA ALA A 155 7.96 5.34 23.76
C ALA A 155 9.14 6.23 23.38
N GLY A 156 9.07 7.51 23.73
CA GLY A 156 10.04 8.55 23.39
C GLY A 156 10.99 8.91 24.51
N PRO A 157 11.81 9.98 24.29
CA PRO A 157 12.85 10.42 25.23
C PRO A 157 12.32 11.18 26.45
N SER A 158 11.02 11.43 26.58
CA SER A 158 10.45 12.07 27.75
C SER A 158 10.60 11.19 28.99
N ASP A 159 10.57 11.80 30.21
CA ASP A 159 10.67 11.07 31.47
C ASP A 159 9.59 9.95 31.53
N LYS A 160 8.36 10.24 31.08
CA LYS A 160 7.28 9.26 31.09
C LYS A 160 7.50 8.15 30.05
N GLY A 161 7.95 8.50 28.86
CA GLY A 161 8.30 7.49 27.82
C GLY A 161 9.38 6.54 28.31
N GLN A 162 10.43 7.08 28.97
CA GLN A 162 11.52 6.26 29.51
C GLN A 162 11.10 5.41 30.74
N GLU A 163 10.15 5.89 31.55
CA GLU A 163 9.52 5.08 32.60
C GLU A 163 8.81 3.85 32.03
N LEU A 164 7.97 4.04 31.01
CA LEU A 164 7.25 2.95 30.35
C LEU A 164 8.22 1.93 29.73
N LEU A 165 9.24 2.44 29.02
CA LEU A 165 10.26 1.61 28.39
C LEU A 165 11.05 0.77 29.41
N ALA A 166 11.40 1.37 30.56
CA ALA A 166 12.12 0.67 31.61
C ALA A 166 11.32 -0.50 32.21
N LYS A 167 10.00 -0.35 32.35
CA LYS A 167 9.12 -1.43 32.82
C LYS A 167 9.13 -2.59 31.82
N VAL A 168 8.91 -2.30 30.52
CA VAL A 168 8.88 -3.33 29.45
C VAL A 168 10.21 -4.07 29.37
N ASN A 169 11.33 -3.35 29.34
CA ASN A 169 12.66 -3.96 29.31
C ASN A 169 12.99 -4.72 30.60
N GLY A 170 12.35 -4.38 31.73
CA GLY A 170 12.41 -5.13 32.96
C GLY A 170 11.52 -6.38 33.02
N GLY A 171 10.74 -6.63 31.99
CA GLY A 171 9.78 -7.74 31.94
C GLY A 171 8.51 -7.49 32.75
N GLU A 172 8.19 -6.24 33.05
CA GLU A 172 6.95 -5.86 33.72
C GLU A 172 5.86 -5.58 32.69
N GLU A 173 4.65 -6.07 32.95
CA GLU A 173 3.47 -5.73 32.14
C GLU A 173 3.03 -4.30 32.45
N LEU A 174 2.73 -3.51 31.40
CA LEU A 174 2.16 -2.18 31.56
C LEU A 174 0.70 -2.28 31.98
N THR A 175 0.31 -1.45 32.94
CA THR A 175 -1.09 -1.29 33.33
C THR A 175 -1.78 -0.23 32.47
N TRP A 176 -3.13 -0.22 32.46
CA TRP A 176 -3.87 0.87 31.85
C TRP A 176 -3.46 2.26 32.42
N ASP A 177 -3.27 2.37 33.71
CA ASP A 177 -2.88 3.64 34.34
C ASP A 177 -1.49 4.11 33.87
N ASP A 178 -0.57 3.19 33.59
CA ASP A 178 0.73 3.51 32.99
C ASP A 178 0.55 4.18 31.64
N LEU A 179 -0.25 3.59 30.77
CA LEU A 179 -0.51 4.06 29.41
C LEU A 179 -1.37 5.32 29.38
N ASN A 180 -2.41 5.38 30.21
CA ASN A 180 -3.33 6.51 30.28
C ASN A 180 -2.68 7.79 30.85
N SER A 181 -1.63 7.66 31.66
CA SER A 181 -0.88 8.80 32.17
C SER A 181 0.11 9.41 31.16
N ALA A 182 0.31 8.78 30.01
CA ALA A 182 1.16 9.27 28.92
C ALA A 182 0.37 10.10 27.90
N THR A 183 1.06 11.02 27.22
CA THR A 183 0.52 11.75 26.07
C THR A 183 0.83 10.99 24.78
N TRP A 184 -0.20 10.64 24.03
CA TRP A 184 -0.09 9.82 22.82
C TRP A 184 -0.19 10.66 21.54
N SER A 185 0.63 10.33 20.53
CA SER A 185 0.44 10.80 19.16
C SER A 185 -0.15 9.68 18.31
N VAL A 186 -1.30 9.96 17.70
CA VAL A 186 -2.01 9.06 16.79
C VAL A 186 -2.30 9.75 15.46
N LEU A 187 -2.69 9.02 14.42
CA LEU A 187 -3.17 9.58 13.15
C LEU A 187 -4.70 9.60 13.10
N GLY A 188 -5.26 9.81 11.90
CA GLY A 188 -6.70 9.76 11.68
C GLY A 188 -7.25 8.33 11.70
N PRO A 189 -8.57 8.17 11.89
CA PRO A 189 -9.22 6.86 12.13
C PRO A 189 -9.19 5.89 10.94
N THR A 190 -8.75 6.32 9.77
CA THR A 190 -8.57 5.45 8.59
C THR A 190 -7.13 4.95 8.43
N SER A 191 -6.23 5.32 9.36
CA SER A 191 -4.84 4.85 9.33
C SER A 191 -4.70 3.53 10.08
N ALA A 192 -4.33 2.47 9.39
CA ALA A 192 -4.13 1.15 10.00
C ALA A 192 -3.16 1.22 11.19
N SER A 193 -1.87 1.50 10.96
CA SER A 193 -0.85 1.55 12.03
C SER A 193 -0.86 2.84 12.85
N GLY A 194 -1.54 3.88 12.38
CA GLY A 194 -1.62 5.16 13.10
C GLY A 194 -2.84 5.28 14.03
N TYR A 195 -3.81 4.38 13.94
CA TYR A 195 -5.04 4.44 14.72
C TYR A 195 -5.71 3.09 14.95
N ILE A 196 -6.07 2.36 13.88
CA ILE A 196 -6.96 1.20 13.94
C ILE A 196 -6.34 0.09 14.81
N TYR A 197 -5.20 -0.43 14.41
CA TYR A 197 -4.55 -1.53 15.12
C TYR A 197 -4.04 -1.15 16.52
N PRO A 198 -3.52 0.05 16.79
CA PRO A 198 -3.30 0.52 18.14
C PRO A 198 -4.56 0.53 19.03
N CYS A 199 -5.71 0.91 18.47
CA CYS A 199 -6.98 0.88 19.19
C CYS A 199 -7.39 -0.56 19.55
N LEU A 200 -7.23 -1.50 18.60
CA LEU A 200 -7.49 -2.92 18.83
C LEU A 200 -6.55 -3.49 19.88
N TRP A 201 -5.26 -3.19 19.79
CA TRP A 201 -4.28 -3.62 20.78
C TRP A 201 -4.64 -3.14 22.20
N LEU A 202 -5.06 -1.88 22.35
CA LEU A 202 -5.58 -1.36 23.62
C LEU A 202 -6.84 -2.10 24.07
N GLN A 203 -7.74 -2.40 23.13
CA GLN A 203 -8.98 -3.12 23.43
C GLN A 203 -8.72 -4.54 23.90
N GLU A 204 -7.83 -5.27 23.23
CA GLU A 204 -7.50 -6.64 23.55
C GLU A 204 -6.79 -6.78 24.90
N ASN A 205 -5.85 -5.88 25.19
CA ASN A 205 -5.03 -5.98 26.40
C ASN A 205 -5.68 -5.32 27.62
N TYR A 206 -6.50 -4.27 27.44
CA TYR A 206 -7.02 -3.45 28.53
C TYR A 206 -8.54 -3.26 28.52
N GLY A 207 -9.26 -3.74 27.48
CA GLY A 207 -10.68 -3.49 27.31
C GLY A 207 -11.01 -2.01 27.10
N LYS A 208 -10.09 -1.24 26.54
CA LYS A 208 -10.11 0.21 26.34
C LYS A 208 -9.67 0.55 24.92
N GLY A 209 -10.10 1.73 24.40
CA GLY A 209 -9.68 2.24 23.09
C GLY A 209 -8.88 3.54 23.22
N ILE A 210 -8.45 4.05 22.05
CA ILE A 210 -7.75 5.36 21.98
C ILE A 210 -8.62 6.49 22.55
N SER A 211 -9.94 6.43 22.38
CA SER A 211 -10.89 7.40 22.93
C SER A 211 -11.00 7.42 24.44
N ASP A 212 -10.52 6.37 25.13
CA ASP A 212 -10.49 6.29 26.58
C ASP A 212 -9.20 6.91 27.19
N LEU A 213 -8.22 7.26 26.36
CA LEU A 213 -6.98 7.90 26.82
C LEU A 213 -7.23 9.36 27.18
N ASP A 214 -6.70 9.80 28.31
CA ASP A 214 -6.85 11.18 28.82
C ASP A 214 -6.14 12.23 27.96
N SER A 215 -5.04 11.86 27.27
CA SER A 215 -4.21 12.78 26.50
C SER A 215 -3.80 12.21 25.14
N VAL A 216 -4.48 12.64 24.09
CA VAL A 216 -4.23 12.23 22.71
C VAL A 216 -4.05 13.45 21.82
N VAL A 217 -3.01 13.44 21.00
CA VAL A 217 -2.72 14.45 19.98
C VAL A 217 -2.79 13.78 18.61
N GLN A 218 -3.70 14.25 17.77
CA GLN A 218 -3.75 13.79 16.37
C GLN A 218 -2.68 14.49 15.55
N SER A 219 -1.92 13.71 14.80
CA SER A 219 -0.92 14.16 13.84
C SER A 219 -1.38 13.90 12.41
N ASP A 220 -0.94 14.73 11.46
CA ASP A 220 -1.31 14.60 10.06
C ASP A 220 -0.51 13.52 9.34
N SER A 221 0.67 13.17 9.87
CA SER A 221 1.56 12.16 9.29
C SER A 221 2.40 11.46 10.36
N HIS A 222 2.94 10.29 10.02
CA HIS A 222 3.91 9.59 10.86
C HIS A 222 5.17 10.43 11.12
N THR A 223 5.63 11.21 10.14
CA THR A 223 6.77 12.13 10.29
C THR A 223 6.49 13.22 11.32
N THR A 224 5.28 13.77 11.33
CA THR A 224 4.85 14.73 12.36
C THR A 224 4.83 14.10 13.75
N SER A 225 4.38 12.83 13.86
CA SER A 225 4.42 12.08 15.14
C SER A 225 5.84 11.87 15.62
N VAL A 226 6.79 11.54 14.73
CA VAL A 226 8.23 11.40 15.06
C VAL A 226 8.80 12.71 15.58
N ALA A 227 8.50 13.84 14.92
CA ALA A 227 8.97 15.15 15.38
C ALA A 227 8.43 15.54 16.76
N ARG A 228 7.16 15.22 17.04
CA ARG A 228 6.56 15.44 18.37
C ARG A 228 7.16 14.56 19.45
N LEU A 229 7.43 13.28 19.11
CA LEU A 229 8.09 12.35 20.02
C LEU A 229 9.51 12.82 20.35
N ALA A 230 10.30 13.16 19.34
CA ALA A 230 11.68 13.63 19.51
C ALA A 230 11.78 14.90 20.38
N SER A 231 10.83 15.83 20.22
CA SER A 231 10.77 17.07 20.99
C SER A 231 10.16 16.92 22.39
N GLY A 232 9.69 15.71 22.77
CA GLY A 232 9.01 15.48 24.04
C GLY A 232 7.64 16.13 24.16
N GLN A 233 7.01 16.53 23.06
CA GLN A 233 5.62 17.02 23.06
C GLN A 233 4.62 15.88 23.31
N VAL A 234 5.00 14.66 23.01
CA VAL A 234 4.28 13.43 23.32
C VAL A 234 5.23 12.41 23.92
N ASP A 235 4.71 11.52 24.76
CA ASP A 235 5.47 10.49 25.43
C ASP A 235 5.53 9.20 24.61
N VAL A 236 4.46 8.95 23.85
CA VAL A 236 4.22 7.74 23.06
C VAL A 236 3.70 8.12 21.70
N MET A 237 4.11 7.38 20.68
CA MET A 237 3.50 7.43 19.35
C MET A 237 3.20 6.02 18.84
N VAL A 238 2.30 5.93 17.85
CA VAL A 238 1.98 4.68 17.17
C VAL A 238 2.38 4.77 15.71
N SER A 239 2.96 3.71 15.17
CA SER A 239 3.42 3.68 13.78
C SER A 239 3.75 2.27 13.31
N TYR A 240 4.03 2.12 12.02
CA TYR A 240 4.56 0.91 11.43
C TYR A 240 6.00 0.62 11.89
N GLY A 241 6.38 -0.66 11.99
CA GLY A 241 7.68 -1.09 12.56
C GLY A 241 8.91 -0.46 11.91
N HIS A 242 8.92 -0.31 10.58
CA HIS A 242 10.02 0.32 9.83
C HIS A 242 10.26 1.81 10.15
N ILE A 243 9.40 2.46 10.95
CA ILE A 243 9.53 3.88 11.27
C ILE A 243 10.87 4.20 11.91
N ARG A 244 11.40 3.29 12.75
CA ARG A 244 12.70 3.47 13.41
C ARG A 244 13.84 3.42 12.38
N ILE A 245 13.83 2.44 11.48
CA ILE A 245 14.84 2.29 10.41
C ILE A 245 14.85 3.54 9.52
N LYS A 246 13.67 3.98 9.09
CA LYS A 246 13.51 5.14 8.20
C LYS A 246 14.01 6.45 8.81
N ASN A 247 13.79 6.64 10.11
CA ASN A 247 14.08 7.93 10.76
C ASN A 247 15.38 7.93 11.58
N ALA A 248 15.98 6.78 11.89
CA ALA A 248 17.24 6.73 12.60
C ALA A 248 18.37 7.57 11.97
N PRO A 249 18.57 7.57 10.62
CA PRO A 249 19.62 8.37 9.99
C PRO A 249 19.45 9.88 10.13
N ILE A 250 18.22 10.37 10.32
CA ILE A 250 17.89 11.80 10.38
C ILE A 250 17.36 12.23 11.74
N TRP A 251 17.35 11.33 12.73
CA TRP A 251 16.81 11.58 14.06
C TRP A 251 17.47 12.76 14.75
N GLU A 252 18.80 12.80 14.76
CA GLU A 252 19.58 13.87 15.40
C GLU A 252 19.57 15.16 14.56
N SER A 253 19.70 15.06 13.22
CA SER A 253 19.82 16.23 12.36
C SER A 253 18.52 16.97 12.14
N ASP A 254 17.42 16.23 11.90
CA ASP A 254 16.16 16.80 11.42
C ASP A 254 15.12 16.91 12.55
N PHE A 255 15.15 15.98 13.52
CA PHE A 255 14.19 15.96 14.63
C PHE A 255 14.78 16.46 15.96
N GLY A 256 16.10 16.71 16.02
CA GLY A 256 16.75 17.26 17.20
C GLY A 256 16.99 16.25 18.31
N GLY A 257 17.06 14.96 17.99
CA GLY A 257 17.50 13.93 18.93
C GLY A 257 18.88 14.23 19.51
N THR A 258 19.09 13.90 20.77
CA THR A 258 20.36 14.17 21.49
C THR A 258 21.29 12.97 21.55
N ALA A 259 20.83 11.81 21.08
CA ALA A 259 21.54 10.54 20.93
C ALA A 259 20.86 9.72 19.82
N PRO A 260 21.43 8.59 19.37
CA PRO A 260 20.79 7.72 18.37
C PRO A 260 19.34 7.35 18.73
N MET A 261 18.47 7.26 17.73
CA MET A 261 17.04 6.98 17.94
C MET A 261 16.81 5.71 18.79
N ALA A 262 17.58 4.66 18.55
CA ALA A 262 17.47 3.41 19.29
C ALA A 262 17.82 3.53 20.79
N GLU A 263 18.62 4.53 21.17
CA GLU A 263 18.95 4.79 22.59
C GLU A 263 17.91 5.67 23.28
N GLN A 264 17.17 6.46 22.51
CA GLN A 264 16.19 7.42 23.03
C GLN A 264 14.75 6.94 22.93
N THR A 265 14.49 5.91 22.14
CA THR A 265 13.15 5.36 21.92
C THR A 265 13.15 3.85 22.10
N GLY A 266 12.00 3.29 22.48
CA GLY A 266 11.83 1.86 22.54
C GLY A 266 10.38 1.43 22.38
N VAL A 267 10.19 0.20 21.93
CA VAL A 267 8.88 -0.40 21.71
C VAL A 267 8.29 -0.86 23.03
N ILE A 268 7.06 -0.45 23.30
CA ILE A 268 6.32 -0.81 24.52
C ILE A 268 5.06 -1.62 24.24
N GLY A 269 4.73 -1.82 22.95
CA GLY A 269 3.65 -2.67 22.50
C GLY A 269 3.79 -2.97 21.01
N VAL A 270 3.32 -4.14 20.60
CA VAL A 270 3.33 -4.64 19.22
C VAL A 270 1.96 -5.19 18.89
N THR A 271 1.44 -4.87 17.71
CA THR A 271 0.15 -5.38 17.26
C THR A 271 0.32 -6.68 16.46
N GLU A 272 -0.78 -7.35 16.16
CA GLU A 272 -0.81 -8.38 15.12
C GLU A 272 -0.38 -7.81 13.75
N GLY A 273 -0.16 -8.71 12.77
CA GLY A 273 0.25 -8.33 11.42
C GLY A 273 -0.83 -7.57 10.67
N ILE A 274 -0.43 -6.50 9.99
CA ILE A 274 -1.27 -5.64 9.17
C ILE A 274 -0.90 -5.89 7.71
N TYR A 275 -1.84 -6.28 6.87
CA TYR A 275 -1.59 -6.41 5.43
C TYR A 275 -1.14 -5.08 4.84
N ASN A 276 -0.17 -5.13 3.92
CA ASN A 276 0.36 -3.93 3.29
C ASN A 276 -0.72 -3.22 2.48
N ASP A 277 -0.46 -1.94 2.17
CA ASP A 277 -1.25 -1.16 1.24
C ASP A 277 -1.37 -1.87 -0.12
N MET A 278 -2.31 -1.45 -0.93
CA MET A 278 -2.62 -2.10 -2.20
C MET A 278 -2.73 -1.11 -3.34
N ILE A 279 -2.71 -1.63 -4.56
CA ILE A 279 -3.30 -0.99 -5.71
C ILE A 279 -4.70 -1.59 -5.86
N ALA A 280 -5.72 -0.79 -5.58
CA ALA A 280 -7.12 -1.16 -5.81
C ALA A 280 -7.60 -0.62 -7.14
N TYR A 281 -8.58 -1.28 -7.78
CA TYR A 281 -9.26 -0.78 -8.96
C TYR A 281 -10.74 -0.49 -8.69
N SER A 282 -11.28 0.46 -9.42
CA SER A 282 -12.70 0.82 -9.38
C SER A 282 -13.55 -0.17 -10.18
N LYS A 283 -14.55 -0.78 -9.54
CA LYS A 283 -15.56 -1.61 -10.23
C LYS A 283 -16.55 -0.78 -11.06
N THR A 284 -16.59 0.53 -10.84
CA THR A 284 -17.45 1.47 -11.54
C THR A 284 -16.77 2.15 -12.74
N SER A 285 -15.46 1.92 -12.94
CA SER A 285 -14.71 2.41 -14.10
C SER A 285 -14.95 1.55 -15.33
N ASP A 286 -15.30 2.19 -16.46
CA ASP A 286 -15.42 1.51 -17.75
C ASP A 286 -14.07 0.96 -18.23
N THR A 287 -12.96 1.65 -17.94
CA THR A 287 -11.58 1.20 -18.26
C THR A 287 -11.22 -0.08 -17.52
N MET A 288 -11.64 -0.19 -16.25
CA MET A 288 -11.38 -1.38 -15.43
C MET A 288 -12.38 -2.51 -15.62
N ALA A 289 -13.41 -2.35 -16.48
CA ALA A 289 -14.34 -3.44 -16.79
C ALA A 289 -13.69 -4.58 -17.60
N ASP A 290 -12.64 -4.27 -18.38
CA ASP A 290 -11.87 -5.25 -19.17
C ASP A 290 -10.90 -6.02 -18.26
N GLU A 291 -11.15 -7.33 -18.09
CA GLU A 291 -10.32 -8.22 -17.27
C GLU A 291 -8.91 -8.42 -17.85
N ASP A 292 -8.81 -8.54 -19.19
CA ASP A 292 -7.51 -8.70 -19.86
C ASP A 292 -6.65 -7.44 -19.68
N PHE A 293 -7.27 -6.24 -19.71
CA PHE A 293 -6.58 -5.00 -19.41
C PHE A 293 -6.13 -4.93 -17.95
N ARG A 294 -6.97 -5.32 -16.98
CA ARG A 294 -6.58 -5.40 -15.57
C ARG A 294 -5.39 -6.35 -15.35
N GLN A 295 -5.42 -7.51 -16.03
CA GLN A 295 -4.30 -8.45 -15.97
C GLN A 295 -3.01 -7.82 -16.52
N ALA A 296 -3.07 -7.21 -17.70
CA ALA A 296 -1.93 -6.54 -18.32
C ALA A 296 -1.39 -5.39 -17.46
N LEU A 297 -2.28 -4.62 -16.82
CA LEU A 297 -1.94 -3.52 -15.92
C LEU A 297 -1.22 -4.03 -14.66
N GLY A 298 -1.77 -5.06 -14.01
CA GLY A 298 -1.15 -5.67 -12.83
C GLY A 298 0.24 -6.25 -13.13
N GLU A 299 0.37 -7.01 -14.22
CA GLU A 299 1.67 -7.52 -14.68
C GLU A 299 2.67 -6.38 -14.96
N SER A 300 2.20 -5.27 -15.56
CA SER A 300 3.06 -4.11 -15.86
C SER A 300 3.61 -3.48 -14.58
N PHE A 301 2.77 -3.31 -13.55
CA PHE A 301 3.23 -2.82 -12.24
C PHE A 301 4.23 -3.76 -11.59
N ILE A 302 3.97 -5.07 -11.61
CA ILE A 302 4.89 -6.09 -11.04
C ILE A 302 6.24 -6.04 -11.77
N GLU A 303 6.24 -6.00 -13.11
CA GLU A 303 7.46 -5.94 -13.91
C GLU A 303 8.25 -4.64 -13.68
N ILE A 304 7.58 -3.48 -13.65
CA ILE A 304 8.20 -2.18 -13.38
C ILE A 304 8.85 -2.20 -11.98
N ALA A 305 8.10 -2.62 -10.96
CA ALA A 305 8.60 -2.71 -9.59
C ALA A 305 9.78 -3.69 -9.43
N GLY A 306 9.92 -4.65 -10.34
CA GLY A 306 11.08 -5.55 -10.42
C GLY A 306 12.36 -4.89 -10.92
N THR A 307 12.31 -3.69 -11.50
CA THR A 307 13.46 -2.93 -11.98
C THR A 307 14.02 -1.99 -10.91
N ASP A 308 15.30 -1.59 -11.04
CA ASP A 308 15.89 -0.61 -10.10
C ASP A 308 15.17 0.74 -10.16
N GLU A 309 14.81 1.19 -11.37
CA GLU A 309 14.08 2.44 -11.61
C GLU A 309 12.67 2.38 -10.99
N GLY A 310 11.95 1.30 -11.22
CA GLY A 310 10.61 1.12 -10.65
C GLY A 310 10.61 1.03 -9.12
N ARG A 311 11.60 0.35 -8.53
CA ARG A 311 11.77 0.32 -7.07
C ARG A 311 12.02 1.70 -6.49
N GLU A 312 12.79 2.55 -7.17
CA GLU A 312 13.03 3.93 -6.71
C GLU A 312 11.73 4.75 -6.72
N ILE A 313 10.87 4.57 -7.74
CA ILE A 313 9.57 5.24 -7.84
C ILE A 313 8.67 4.86 -6.64
N ILE A 314 8.50 3.55 -6.39
CA ILE A 314 7.56 3.08 -5.36
C ILE A 314 8.11 3.20 -3.94
N ARG A 315 9.38 3.51 -3.78
CA ARG A 315 10.02 3.73 -2.46
C ARG A 315 9.37 4.88 -1.67
N VAL A 316 8.79 5.87 -2.35
CA VAL A 316 8.04 6.96 -1.69
C VAL A 316 6.90 6.43 -0.84
N PHE A 317 6.31 5.27 -1.19
CA PHE A 317 5.29 4.56 -0.43
C PHE A 317 5.86 3.52 0.54
N SER A 318 7.19 3.47 0.72
CA SER A 318 7.89 2.41 1.49
C SER A 318 7.60 1.00 0.95
N GLN A 319 7.47 0.87 -0.38
CA GLN A 319 7.19 -0.37 -1.09
C GLN A 319 8.41 -0.78 -1.92
N VAL A 320 8.58 -2.08 -2.17
CA VAL A 320 9.71 -2.64 -2.93
C VAL A 320 9.27 -3.58 -4.05
N GLY A 321 8.00 -3.84 -4.16
CA GLY A 321 7.42 -4.72 -5.17
C GLY A 321 5.91 -4.84 -5.03
N TYR A 322 5.33 -5.67 -5.88
CA TYR A 322 3.92 -6.03 -5.85
C TYR A 322 3.73 -7.52 -6.10
N THR A 323 2.67 -8.07 -5.56
CA THR A 323 2.13 -9.39 -5.87
C THR A 323 0.63 -9.30 -6.13
N TRP A 324 0.04 -10.31 -6.77
CA TRP A 324 -1.41 -10.38 -6.90
C TRP A 324 -2.05 -10.45 -5.52
N GLY A 325 -3.06 -9.61 -5.32
CA GLY A 325 -3.85 -9.57 -4.10
C GLY A 325 -5.29 -10.03 -4.33
N GLN A 326 -6.02 -10.20 -3.27
CA GLN A 326 -7.43 -10.58 -3.30
C GLN A 326 -8.17 -9.94 -2.12
N ASP A 327 -9.48 -9.78 -2.27
CA ASP A 327 -10.35 -9.14 -1.28
C ASP A 327 -10.24 -9.78 0.12
N SER A 328 -10.15 -11.13 0.18
CA SER A 328 -10.04 -11.87 1.46
C SER A 328 -8.74 -11.64 2.24
N ASP A 329 -7.70 -11.09 1.61
CA ASP A 329 -6.46 -10.72 2.30
C ASP A 329 -6.70 -9.62 3.34
N TYR A 330 -7.80 -8.87 3.21
CA TYR A 330 -8.18 -7.74 4.06
C TYR A 330 -9.35 -8.04 5.00
N ASP A 331 -9.68 -9.32 5.22
CA ASP A 331 -10.74 -9.73 6.16
C ASP A 331 -10.39 -9.37 7.61
N GLY A 332 -9.11 -9.43 7.99
CA GLY A 332 -8.64 -8.94 9.28
C GLY A 332 -8.92 -7.45 9.48
N GLU A 333 -8.67 -6.63 8.47
CA GLU A 333 -8.96 -5.19 8.49
C GLU A 333 -10.48 -4.90 8.60
N ARG A 334 -11.33 -5.70 7.92
CA ARG A 334 -12.80 -5.60 8.07
C ARG A 334 -13.24 -5.88 9.49
N ALA A 335 -12.77 -6.99 10.05
CA ALA A 335 -13.07 -7.37 11.42
C ALA A 335 -12.62 -6.29 12.41
N ALA A 336 -11.44 -5.73 12.18
CA ALA A 336 -10.88 -4.64 12.96
C ALA A 336 -11.78 -3.39 12.95
N GLN A 337 -12.23 -2.95 11.78
CA GLN A 337 -13.11 -1.80 11.64
C GLN A 337 -14.52 -2.03 12.18
N GLU A 338 -15.06 -3.25 12.04
CA GLU A 338 -16.35 -3.61 12.63
C GLU A 338 -16.29 -3.55 14.16
N LEU A 339 -15.20 -4.05 14.75
CA LEU A 339 -14.99 -3.95 16.18
C LEU A 339 -14.91 -2.50 16.64
N LEU A 340 -14.14 -1.65 15.97
CA LEU A 340 -14.04 -0.22 16.29
C LEU A 340 -15.41 0.47 16.26
N LYS A 341 -16.21 0.25 15.22
CA LYS A 341 -17.59 0.79 15.13
C LYS A 341 -18.45 0.34 16.30
N SER A 342 -18.26 -0.89 16.80
CA SER A 342 -19.01 -1.41 17.96
C SER A 342 -18.60 -0.77 19.27
N LEU A 343 -17.37 -0.21 19.36
CA LEU A 343 -16.85 0.45 20.56
C LEU A 343 -17.22 1.95 20.61
N GLU A 344 -17.52 2.57 19.47
CA GLU A 344 -17.92 3.98 19.37
C GLU A 344 -19.42 4.22 19.54
N GLY A 345 -20.26 3.17 19.52
CA GLY A 345 -21.73 3.20 19.65
C GLY A 345 -22.19 2.86 21.04
#